data_90938f3d42a3ad5deaefc0cdb0633d41
#
_entry.id   90938f3d42a3ad5deaefc0cdb0633d41
#
_cell.length_a   1.000
_cell.length_b   1.000
_cell.length_c   1.000
_cell.angle_alpha   90.00
_cell.angle_beta   90.00
_cell.angle_gamma   90.00
#
_symmetry.space_group_name_H-M   'P 1'
#
loop_
_entity.id
_entity.type
_entity.pdbx_description
1 polymer ?
#
loop_
_entity_poly.entity_id
_entity_poly.type
_entity_poly.pdbx_seq_one_letter_code
_entity_poly.pdbx_strand_id
1 'polypeptide(L)'
;MIFLIGDFTTQIGDPTGKSKTRPVIPQEEIERNTSEFIDQVKTVLRFDNPNLIEVRKNSEWFGPMPTAEFLKLLSLVTHARLISRDMFQRRIENSHDIYMHEMIYPILQGYDSFMLESDLTIIGSDQLFNEMLGRFYQERFGQWPQVIITTKITPGIDGKEKQSKSLGNYIGLAHSPRDKFGRAMSIPDNLIMDYLKVYTEVPLDEIAEIKHSSANDPMKVKKFLAKEIVARYHGSETAKEEQEWFEKTFSARQMPEDIPEVKVTTEATVFDAVFDFFGSNKSKSYIRSLFSQGAVYCNQKRVLDLQEHVSDGDVFKVGK
;
A
#
# COMPACT_ATOMS: atom_id res chain seq x y z
N MET A 1 6.12 15.36 -17.53
CA MET A 1 6.46 14.34 -16.50
C MET A 1 6.34 12.96 -17.15
N ILE A 2 7.32 12.09 -16.95
CA ILE A 2 7.24 10.70 -17.41
C ILE A 2 6.75 9.85 -16.26
N PHE A 3 5.74 9.02 -16.53
CA PHE A 3 5.24 8.00 -15.62
C PHE A 3 5.71 6.63 -16.12
N LEU A 4 6.74 6.09 -15.46
CA LEU A 4 7.35 4.83 -15.88
C LEU A 4 6.63 3.63 -15.29
N ILE A 5 6.25 2.69 -16.14
CA ILE A 5 5.74 1.37 -15.76
C ILE A 5 6.87 0.35 -15.90
N GLY A 6 7.25 -0.25 -14.78
CA GLY A 6 8.27 -1.29 -14.74
C GLY A 6 7.72 -2.67 -15.09
N ASP A 7 7.10 -2.83 -16.26
CA ASP A 7 6.48 -4.10 -16.69
C ASP A 7 7.52 -5.21 -16.92
N PHE A 8 8.70 -4.88 -17.45
CA PHE A 8 9.81 -5.82 -17.56
C PHE A 8 10.40 -6.17 -16.18
N THR A 9 10.68 -5.17 -15.37
CA THR A 9 11.28 -5.38 -14.05
C THR A 9 10.34 -6.04 -13.04
N THR A 10 9.03 -5.96 -13.25
CA THR A 10 8.03 -6.70 -12.44
C THR A 10 8.20 -8.21 -12.55
N GLN A 11 8.69 -8.73 -13.67
CA GLN A 11 8.97 -10.16 -13.86
C GLN A 11 10.11 -10.64 -12.96
N ILE A 12 11.03 -9.75 -12.60
CA ILE A 12 12.16 -10.02 -11.70
C ILE A 12 11.76 -9.77 -10.24
N GLY A 13 11.06 -8.67 -10.00
CA GLY A 13 10.62 -8.21 -8.68
C GLY A 13 11.70 -7.45 -7.90
N ASP A 14 11.30 -6.32 -7.32
CA ASP A 14 12.17 -5.50 -6.47
C ASP A 14 12.52 -6.25 -5.17
N PRO A 15 13.80 -6.49 -4.88
CA PRO A 15 14.24 -7.15 -3.65
C PRO A 15 14.15 -6.24 -2.42
N THR A 16 13.96 -4.93 -2.58
CA THR A 16 14.03 -3.93 -1.50
C THR A 16 13.09 -4.24 -0.34
N GLY A 17 13.64 -4.38 0.86
CA GLY A 17 12.89 -4.63 2.09
C GLY A 17 12.22 -6.01 2.18
N LYS A 18 12.64 -7.00 1.39
CA LYS A 18 12.11 -8.36 1.41
C LYS A 18 13.14 -9.37 1.87
N SER A 19 12.69 -10.35 2.65
CA SER A 19 13.49 -11.51 3.08
C SER A 19 13.33 -12.72 2.14
N LYS A 20 12.34 -12.69 1.25
CA LYS A 20 12.03 -13.78 0.31
C LYS A 20 11.87 -13.24 -1.11
N THR A 21 12.23 -14.06 -2.09
CA THR A 21 12.01 -13.78 -3.52
C THR A 21 10.52 -13.63 -3.84
N ARG A 22 10.20 -12.73 -4.76
CA ARG A 22 8.82 -12.59 -5.24
C ARG A 22 8.49 -13.72 -6.24
N PRO A 23 7.25 -14.22 -6.25
CA PRO A 23 6.81 -15.11 -7.31
C PRO A 23 6.78 -14.37 -8.66
N VAL A 24 7.08 -15.11 -9.73
CA VAL A 24 6.93 -14.58 -11.10
C VAL A 24 5.46 -14.36 -11.40
N ILE A 25 5.13 -13.19 -11.91
CA ILE A 25 3.76 -12.80 -12.27
C ILE A 25 3.57 -13.02 -13.78
N PRO A 26 2.47 -13.66 -14.23
CA PRO A 26 2.18 -13.82 -15.65
C PRO A 26 2.00 -12.46 -16.36
N GLN A 27 2.34 -12.41 -17.65
CA GLN A 27 2.27 -11.18 -18.46
C GLN A 27 0.86 -10.56 -18.46
N GLU A 28 -0.18 -11.36 -18.60
CA GLU A 28 -1.57 -10.91 -18.58
C GLU A 28 -1.95 -10.23 -17.25
N GLU A 29 -1.41 -10.73 -16.15
CA GLU A 29 -1.62 -10.13 -14.84
C GLU A 29 -0.85 -8.81 -14.69
N ILE A 30 0.35 -8.72 -15.28
CA ILE A 30 1.13 -7.47 -15.32
C ILE A 30 0.36 -6.40 -16.09
N GLU A 31 -0.24 -6.73 -17.23
CA GLU A 31 -1.00 -5.80 -18.05
C GLU A 31 -2.28 -5.32 -17.34
N ARG A 32 -3.01 -6.22 -16.70
CA ARG A 32 -4.18 -5.85 -15.89
C ARG A 32 -3.79 -4.95 -14.72
N ASN A 33 -2.76 -5.31 -13.97
CA ASN A 33 -2.27 -4.52 -12.85
C ASN A 33 -1.77 -3.13 -13.30
N THR A 34 -1.16 -3.04 -14.49
CA THR A 34 -0.73 -1.77 -15.09
C THR A 34 -1.92 -0.85 -15.35
N SER A 35 -2.99 -1.38 -15.98
CA SER A 35 -4.21 -0.59 -16.25
C SER A 35 -4.86 -0.09 -14.96
N GLU A 36 -5.07 -0.99 -13.99
CA GLU A 36 -5.62 -0.64 -12.68
C GLU A 36 -4.77 0.41 -11.95
N PHE A 37 -3.45 0.31 -12.06
CA PHE A 37 -2.52 1.25 -11.43
C PHE A 37 -2.62 2.64 -12.05
N ILE A 38 -2.66 2.72 -13.38
CA ILE A 38 -2.83 3.99 -14.11
C ILE A 38 -4.16 4.64 -13.72
N ASP A 39 -5.26 3.87 -13.65
CA ASP A 39 -6.57 4.42 -13.29
C ASP A 39 -6.61 4.96 -11.86
N GLN A 40 -5.93 4.31 -10.93
CA GLN A 40 -5.79 4.82 -9.57
C GLN A 40 -4.93 6.10 -9.52
N VAL A 41 -3.82 6.14 -10.23
CA VAL A 41 -2.90 7.29 -10.23
C VAL A 41 -3.52 8.53 -10.89
N LYS A 42 -4.43 8.38 -11.83
CA LYS A 42 -5.24 9.48 -12.42
C LYS A 42 -6.02 10.29 -11.38
N THR A 43 -6.33 9.70 -10.23
CA THR A 43 -6.99 10.42 -9.13
C THR A 43 -6.08 11.41 -8.40
N VAL A 44 -4.77 11.31 -8.60
CA VAL A 44 -3.74 12.13 -7.95
C VAL A 44 -2.95 12.96 -8.94
N LEU A 45 -2.61 12.39 -10.11
CA LEU A 45 -1.82 13.02 -11.15
C LEU A 45 -2.71 13.46 -12.31
N ARG A 46 -2.35 14.58 -12.95
CA ARG A 46 -3.11 15.17 -14.05
C ARG A 46 -2.82 14.47 -15.37
N PHE A 47 -3.49 13.34 -15.61
CA PHE A 47 -3.44 12.59 -16.88
C PHE A 47 -4.36 13.16 -17.98
N ASP A 48 -5.13 14.19 -17.66
CA ASP A 48 -6.06 14.88 -18.55
C ASP A 48 -5.36 15.68 -19.66
N ASN A 49 -4.08 15.99 -19.48
CA ASN A 49 -3.29 16.72 -20.46
C ASN A 49 -2.10 15.89 -20.95
N PRO A 50 -2.14 15.34 -22.18
CA PRO A 50 -1.08 14.51 -22.74
C PRO A 50 0.24 15.26 -22.95
N ASN A 51 0.23 16.60 -22.95
CA ASN A 51 1.46 17.39 -23.02
C ASN A 51 2.19 17.47 -21.67
N LEU A 52 1.56 17.08 -20.58
CA LEU A 52 2.15 17.12 -19.24
C LEU A 52 2.64 15.75 -18.77
N ILE A 53 2.02 14.67 -19.24
CA ILE A 53 2.33 13.30 -18.80
C ILE A 53 2.52 12.40 -20.01
N GLU A 54 3.64 11.70 -20.00
CA GLU A 54 3.98 10.60 -20.90
C GLU A 54 4.06 9.32 -20.09
N VAL A 55 3.40 8.26 -20.54
CA VAL A 55 3.50 6.92 -19.95
C VAL A 55 4.49 6.10 -20.76
N ARG A 56 5.53 5.60 -20.12
CA ARG A 56 6.55 4.75 -20.74
C ARG A 56 6.61 3.41 -20.04
N LYS A 57 7.01 2.38 -20.75
CA LYS A 57 7.22 1.03 -20.21
C LYS A 57 8.69 0.65 -20.37
N ASN A 58 9.29 0.06 -19.34
CA ASN A 58 10.69 -0.32 -19.47
C ASN A 58 10.93 -1.57 -20.35
N SER A 59 9.87 -2.30 -20.71
CA SER A 59 9.93 -3.29 -21.80
C SER A 59 10.29 -2.69 -23.17
N GLU A 60 10.09 -1.38 -23.40
CA GLU A 60 10.44 -0.68 -24.63
C GLU A 60 11.93 -0.78 -24.96
N TRP A 61 12.80 -0.78 -23.96
CA TRP A 61 14.24 -0.91 -24.14
C TRP A 61 14.80 -2.25 -23.69
N PHE A 62 14.26 -2.89 -22.64
CA PHE A 62 14.76 -4.20 -22.24
C PHE A 62 14.25 -5.34 -23.11
N GLY A 63 13.06 -5.23 -23.68
CA GLY A 63 12.50 -6.26 -24.56
C GLY A 63 13.36 -6.54 -25.80
N PRO A 64 13.74 -5.52 -26.57
CA PRO A 64 14.59 -5.70 -27.76
C PRO A 64 16.09 -5.76 -27.45
N MET A 65 16.54 -5.56 -26.22
CA MET A 65 17.96 -5.48 -25.84
C MET A 65 18.72 -6.78 -26.15
N PRO A 66 19.75 -6.74 -26.99
CA PRO A 66 20.58 -7.92 -27.24
C PRO A 66 21.34 -8.36 -25.98
N THR A 67 21.53 -9.68 -25.82
CA THR A 67 22.28 -10.22 -24.67
C THR A 67 23.67 -9.63 -24.52
N ALA A 68 24.37 -9.33 -25.64
CA ALA A 68 25.69 -8.71 -25.60
C ALA A 68 25.65 -7.30 -25.00
N GLU A 69 24.61 -6.52 -25.29
CA GLU A 69 24.40 -5.19 -24.70
C GLU A 69 24.08 -5.28 -23.22
N PHE A 70 23.20 -6.21 -22.85
CA PHE A 70 22.91 -6.47 -21.46
C PHE A 70 24.16 -6.87 -20.66
N LEU A 71 25.01 -7.77 -21.18
CA LEU A 71 26.28 -8.13 -20.54
C LEU A 71 27.23 -6.94 -20.41
N LYS A 72 27.29 -6.05 -21.43
CA LYS A 72 28.05 -4.82 -21.36
C LYS A 72 27.53 -3.90 -20.24
N LEU A 73 26.21 -3.79 -20.09
CA LEU A 73 25.59 -3.03 -19.00
C LEU A 73 26.01 -3.56 -17.64
N LEU A 74 25.95 -4.90 -17.43
CA LEU A 74 26.38 -5.55 -16.20
C LEU A 74 27.86 -5.34 -15.91
N SER A 75 28.73 -5.31 -16.92
CA SER A 75 30.17 -5.17 -16.75
C SER A 75 30.61 -3.82 -16.16
N LEU A 76 29.74 -2.82 -16.17
CA LEU A 76 30.02 -1.50 -15.62
C LEU A 76 29.88 -1.41 -14.09
N VAL A 77 29.18 -2.38 -13.47
CA VAL A 77 28.91 -2.37 -12.03
C VAL A 77 29.57 -3.57 -11.36
N THR A 78 30.31 -3.33 -10.28
CA THR A 78 30.98 -4.42 -9.57
C THR A 78 30.03 -5.14 -8.61
N HIS A 79 30.24 -6.44 -8.43
CA HIS A 79 29.55 -7.24 -7.40
C HIS A 79 29.66 -6.59 -6.01
N ALA A 80 30.84 -6.12 -5.63
CA ALA A 80 31.08 -5.48 -4.33
C ALA A 80 30.14 -4.28 -4.09
N ARG A 81 29.90 -3.47 -5.13
CA ARG A 81 28.96 -2.33 -5.04
C ARG A 81 27.51 -2.78 -4.82
N LEU A 82 27.07 -3.84 -5.50
CA LEU A 82 25.71 -4.33 -5.35
C LEU A 82 25.46 -4.99 -4.00
N ILE A 83 26.41 -5.84 -3.57
CA ILE A 83 26.28 -6.60 -2.33
C ILE A 83 26.43 -5.71 -1.07
N SER A 84 26.99 -4.51 -1.19
CA SER A 84 27.13 -3.57 -0.07
C SER A 84 25.82 -2.97 0.44
N ARG A 85 24.66 -3.23 -0.24
CA ARG A 85 23.36 -2.80 0.25
C ARG A 85 23.04 -3.46 1.59
N ASP A 86 22.56 -2.67 2.55
CA ASP A 86 22.22 -3.14 3.90
C ASP A 86 21.33 -4.39 3.90
N MET A 87 20.35 -4.46 2.98
CA MET A 87 19.45 -5.60 2.87
C MET A 87 20.18 -6.89 2.48
N PHE A 88 21.16 -6.82 1.59
CA PHE A 88 21.96 -7.98 1.21
C PHE A 88 22.93 -8.36 2.31
N GLN A 89 23.56 -7.38 2.97
CA GLN A 89 24.41 -7.63 4.13
C GLN A 89 23.67 -8.35 5.26
N ARG A 90 22.46 -7.88 5.61
CA ARG A 90 21.61 -8.56 6.60
C ARG A 90 21.23 -9.97 6.20
N ARG A 91 21.00 -10.24 4.90
CA ARG A 91 20.71 -11.59 4.42
C ARG A 91 21.93 -12.51 4.52
N ILE A 92 23.12 -12.01 4.22
CA ILE A 92 24.39 -12.73 4.40
C ILE A 92 24.61 -13.06 5.89
N GLU A 93 24.47 -12.08 6.76
CA GLU A 93 24.62 -12.25 8.22
C GLU A 93 23.65 -13.31 8.77
N ASN A 94 22.43 -13.39 8.21
CA ASN A 94 21.42 -14.37 8.62
C ASN A 94 21.45 -15.67 7.79
N SER A 95 22.49 -15.88 6.98
CA SER A 95 22.66 -17.07 6.11
C SER A 95 21.44 -17.30 5.16
N HIS A 96 20.86 -16.22 4.65
CA HIS A 96 19.80 -16.28 3.68
C HIS A 96 20.34 -16.13 2.25
N ASP A 97 19.80 -16.89 1.31
CA ASP A 97 20.21 -16.86 -0.08
C ASP A 97 19.91 -15.50 -0.74
N ILE A 98 20.82 -15.10 -1.64
CA ILE A 98 20.64 -13.94 -2.54
C ILE A 98 20.71 -14.47 -3.96
N TYR A 99 19.62 -14.31 -4.71
CA TYR A 99 19.55 -14.76 -6.08
C TYR A 99 20.11 -13.73 -7.05
N MET A 100 20.73 -14.19 -8.14
CA MET A 100 21.40 -13.32 -9.13
C MET A 100 20.45 -12.27 -9.73
N HIS A 101 19.20 -12.62 -10.02
CA HIS A 101 18.23 -11.67 -10.57
C HIS A 101 17.91 -10.53 -9.60
N GLU A 102 17.97 -10.76 -8.29
CA GLU A 102 17.78 -9.71 -7.28
C GLU A 102 18.94 -8.69 -7.28
N MET A 103 20.15 -9.15 -7.61
CA MET A 103 21.32 -8.28 -7.75
C MET A 103 21.27 -7.46 -9.05
N ILE A 104 20.62 -7.98 -10.09
CA ILE A 104 20.45 -7.32 -11.38
C ILE A 104 19.38 -6.21 -11.30
N TYR A 105 18.37 -6.36 -10.47
CA TYR A 105 17.24 -5.43 -10.40
C TYR A 105 17.66 -3.95 -10.25
N PRO A 106 18.57 -3.57 -9.34
CA PRO A 106 19.04 -2.19 -9.22
C PRO A 106 19.72 -1.65 -10.48
N ILE A 107 20.38 -2.53 -11.25
CA ILE A 107 21.03 -2.18 -12.51
C ILE A 107 19.98 -1.80 -13.55
N LEU A 108 18.89 -2.58 -13.65
CA LEU A 108 17.79 -2.29 -14.58
C LEU A 108 17.13 -0.96 -14.24
N GLN A 109 16.74 -0.76 -12.98
CA GLN A 109 16.14 0.51 -12.54
C GLN A 109 17.09 1.69 -12.79
N GLY A 110 18.39 1.53 -12.55
CA GLY A 110 19.36 2.57 -12.84
C GLY A 110 19.46 2.87 -14.34
N TYR A 111 19.37 1.85 -15.20
CA TYR A 111 19.38 2.04 -16.65
C TYR A 111 18.11 2.73 -17.18
N ASP A 112 16.97 2.55 -16.50
CA ASP A 112 15.72 3.27 -16.80
C ASP A 112 15.96 4.80 -16.80
N SER A 113 16.69 5.34 -15.84
CA SER A 113 17.00 6.77 -15.75
C SER A 113 17.78 7.28 -16.96
N PHE A 114 18.72 6.47 -17.46
CA PHE A 114 19.47 6.78 -18.68
C PHE A 114 18.56 6.77 -19.92
N MET A 115 17.73 5.73 -20.07
CA MET A 115 16.81 5.60 -21.22
C MET A 115 15.72 6.66 -21.26
N LEU A 116 15.33 7.18 -20.11
CA LEU A 116 14.37 8.28 -19.99
C LEU A 116 15.01 9.67 -20.11
N GLU A 117 16.34 9.75 -20.16
CA GLU A 117 17.08 11.03 -20.12
C GLU A 117 16.62 11.92 -18.96
N SER A 118 16.44 11.30 -17.80
CA SER A 118 15.76 11.91 -16.65
C SER A 118 16.58 13.05 -16.03
N ASP A 119 16.00 14.25 -15.92
CA ASP A 119 16.61 15.40 -15.24
C ASP A 119 16.36 15.36 -13.72
N LEU A 120 15.20 14.85 -13.31
CA LEU A 120 14.78 14.80 -11.93
C LEU A 120 13.91 13.56 -11.68
N THR A 121 14.20 12.86 -10.57
CA THR A 121 13.41 11.73 -10.08
C THR A 121 12.92 11.99 -8.67
N ILE A 122 11.62 11.70 -8.41
CA ILE A 122 11.01 11.74 -7.08
C ILE A 122 10.67 10.33 -6.68
N ILE A 123 11.25 9.84 -5.57
CA ILE A 123 11.13 8.44 -5.14
C ILE A 123 10.99 8.31 -3.63
N GLY A 124 10.59 7.13 -3.16
CA GLY A 124 10.75 6.76 -1.76
C GLY A 124 12.23 6.61 -1.38
N SER A 125 12.59 6.99 -0.16
CA SER A 125 13.99 6.94 0.30
C SER A 125 14.60 5.53 0.28
N ASP A 126 13.78 4.49 0.27
CA ASP A 126 14.22 3.08 0.14
C ASP A 126 14.74 2.74 -1.26
N GLN A 127 14.49 3.58 -2.27
CA GLN A 127 14.94 3.42 -3.66
C GLN A 127 16.20 4.21 -3.99
N LEU A 128 16.76 4.99 -3.05
CA LEU A 128 17.89 5.87 -3.30
C LEU A 128 19.10 5.15 -3.92
N PHE A 129 19.39 3.93 -3.46
CA PHE A 129 20.52 3.15 -4.00
C PHE A 129 20.34 2.88 -5.50
N ASN A 130 19.13 2.51 -5.93
CA ASN A 130 18.84 2.20 -7.32
C ASN A 130 18.95 3.46 -8.20
N GLU A 131 18.46 4.59 -7.72
CA GLU A 131 18.56 5.88 -8.44
C GLU A 131 19.99 6.43 -8.50
N MET A 132 20.83 6.13 -7.50
CA MET A 132 22.26 6.45 -7.59
C MET A 132 22.99 5.63 -8.66
N LEU A 133 22.49 4.45 -9.02
CA LEU A 133 22.94 3.74 -10.22
C LEU A 133 22.44 4.43 -11.50
N GLY A 134 21.26 5.06 -11.47
CA GLY A 134 20.77 5.88 -12.58
C GLY A 134 21.72 7.03 -12.90
N ARG A 135 22.11 7.82 -11.90
CA ARG A 135 23.13 8.86 -12.04
C ARG A 135 24.45 8.31 -12.59
N PHE A 136 24.88 7.15 -12.07
CA PHE A 136 26.12 6.48 -12.55
C PHE A 136 26.04 6.12 -14.03
N TYR A 137 24.92 5.57 -14.52
CA TYR A 137 24.77 5.26 -15.94
C TYR A 137 24.68 6.49 -16.81
N GLN A 138 23.95 7.52 -16.38
CA GLN A 138 23.89 8.80 -17.08
C GLN A 138 25.29 9.41 -17.27
N GLU A 139 26.09 9.51 -16.21
CA GLU A 139 27.48 9.99 -16.27
C GLU A 139 28.34 9.11 -17.21
N ARG A 140 28.19 7.79 -17.12
CA ARG A 140 29.00 6.84 -17.90
C ARG A 140 28.71 6.92 -19.39
N PHE A 141 27.46 7.25 -19.74
CA PHE A 141 27.01 7.40 -21.13
C PHE A 141 26.96 8.86 -21.61
N GLY A 142 27.50 9.80 -20.85
CA GLY A 142 27.67 11.19 -21.27
C GLY A 142 26.45 12.08 -21.11
N GLN A 143 25.48 11.67 -20.31
CA GLN A 143 24.34 12.50 -19.88
C GLN A 143 24.64 13.25 -18.58
N TRP A 144 23.94 14.36 -18.33
CA TRP A 144 23.93 14.99 -17.02
C TRP A 144 23.18 14.11 -16.02
N PRO A 145 23.78 13.87 -14.83
CA PRO A 145 23.12 13.02 -13.84
C PRO A 145 21.93 13.71 -13.20
N GLN A 146 20.80 13.01 -13.14
CA GLN A 146 19.54 13.49 -12.61
C GLN A 146 19.64 13.98 -11.14
N VAL A 147 18.79 14.91 -10.77
CA VAL A 147 18.53 15.27 -9.38
C VAL A 147 17.59 14.22 -8.77
N ILE A 148 17.89 13.77 -7.56
CA ILE A 148 17.04 12.81 -6.84
C ILE A 148 16.42 13.50 -5.64
N ILE A 149 15.08 13.52 -5.60
CA ILE A 149 14.31 13.95 -4.43
C ILE A 149 13.74 12.70 -3.77
N THR A 150 14.13 12.46 -2.52
CA THR A 150 13.60 11.33 -1.75
C THR A 150 12.48 11.77 -0.81
N THR A 151 11.41 10.99 -0.75
CA THR A 151 10.33 11.15 0.20
C THR A 151 10.49 10.17 1.37
N LYS A 152 10.09 10.59 2.57
CA LYS A 152 10.08 9.71 3.74
C LYS A 152 9.09 8.57 3.54
N ILE A 153 9.51 7.35 3.84
CA ILE A 153 8.61 6.20 3.90
C ILE A 153 7.78 6.29 5.17
N THR A 154 6.47 6.35 5.03
CA THR A 154 5.55 6.33 6.16
C THR A 154 5.22 4.88 6.56
N PRO A 155 5.17 4.58 7.87
CA PRO A 155 4.66 3.31 8.36
C PRO A 155 3.23 3.07 7.90
N GLY A 156 2.84 1.81 7.83
CA GLY A 156 1.45 1.42 7.61
C GLY A 156 0.54 1.76 8.81
N ILE A 157 -0.75 1.49 8.64
CA ILE A 157 -1.75 1.72 9.70
C ILE A 157 -1.52 0.87 10.96
N ASP A 158 -0.65 -0.14 10.89
CA ASP A 158 -0.16 -0.94 12.02
C ASP A 158 0.93 -0.23 12.84
N GLY A 159 1.49 0.85 12.33
CA GLY A 159 2.54 1.64 12.97
C GLY A 159 3.92 0.98 13.02
N LYS A 160 4.14 -0.11 12.31
CA LYS A 160 5.36 -0.92 12.36
C LYS A 160 6.02 -1.05 10.99
N GLU A 161 5.40 -1.78 10.09
CA GLU A 161 5.94 -2.06 8.77
C GLU A 161 5.58 -0.96 7.77
N LYS A 162 6.34 -0.84 6.69
CA LYS A 162 5.94 0.02 5.58
C LYS A 162 4.63 -0.45 4.97
N GLN A 163 3.88 0.47 4.37
CA GLN A 163 2.63 0.14 3.71
C GLN A 163 2.82 -0.91 2.62
N SER A 164 1.98 -1.95 2.62
CA SER A 164 2.07 -3.06 1.68
C SER A 164 0.70 -3.69 1.42
N LYS A 165 0.42 -4.01 0.13
CA LYS A 165 -0.78 -4.76 -0.25
C LYS A 165 -0.85 -6.12 0.45
N SER A 166 0.27 -6.84 0.55
CA SER A 166 0.33 -8.16 1.17
C SER A 166 0.06 -8.16 2.67
N LEU A 167 0.33 -7.06 3.36
CA LEU A 167 0.05 -6.89 4.79
C LEU A 167 -1.33 -6.26 5.04
N GLY A 168 -1.97 -5.68 4.03
CA GLY A 168 -3.23 -4.99 4.18
C GLY A 168 -3.18 -3.73 5.06
N ASN A 169 -1.97 -3.25 5.40
CA ASN A 169 -1.70 -2.17 6.35
C ASN A 169 -1.62 -0.78 5.70
N TYR A 170 -2.40 -0.51 4.67
CA TYR A 170 -2.34 0.73 3.88
C TYR A 170 -3.72 1.35 3.68
N ILE A 171 -3.75 2.64 3.36
CA ILE A 171 -4.95 3.34 2.87
C ILE A 171 -4.80 3.48 1.35
N GLY A 172 -5.55 2.67 0.60
CA GLY A 172 -5.44 2.60 -0.86
C GLY A 172 -6.28 3.65 -1.58
N LEU A 173 -5.84 4.07 -2.76
CA LEU A 173 -6.60 4.98 -3.63
C LEU A 173 -7.96 4.39 -4.03
N ALA A 174 -8.01 3.08 -4.29
CA ALA A 174 -9.21 2.34 -4.66
C ALA A 174 -10.12 1.95 -3.48
N HIS A 175 -9.73 2.23 -2.23
CA HIS A 175 -10.61 1.94 -1.09
C HIS A 175 -11.85 2.85 -1.12
N SER A 176 -12.98 2.29 -0.66
CA SER A 176 -14.21 3.07 -0.48
C SER A 176 -14.02 4.22 0.52
N PRO A 177 -14.86 5.26 0.49
CA PRO A 177 -14.84 6.33 1.49
C PRO A 177 -14.86 5.78 2.93
N ARG A 178 -15.75 4.83 3.17
CA ARG A 178 -15.92 4.16 4.46
C ARG A 178 -14.66 3.40 4.92
N ASP A 179 -14.05 2.64 4.02
CA ASP A 179 -12.80 1.95 4.32
C ASP A 179 -11.65 2.91 4.59
N LYS A 180 -11.54 4.00 3.81
CA LYS A 180 -10.52 5.03 4.04
C LYS A 180 -10.71 5.67 5.43
N PHE A 181 -11.94 6.03 5.78
CA PHE A 181 -12.26 6.61 7.09
C PHE A 181 -11.90 5.66 8.22
N GLY A 182 -12.38 4.41 8.18
CA GLY A 182 -12.10 3.39 9.20
C GLY A 182 -10.62 3.07 9.35
N ARG A 183 -9.88 2.97 8.24
CA ARG A 183 -8.43 2.75 8.25
C ARG A 183 -7.68 3.93 8.84
N ALA A 184 -8.05 5.16 8.53
CA ALA A 184 -7.46 6.35 9.14
C ALA A 184 -7.73 6.41 10.64
N MET A 185 -8.92 6.00 11.09
CA MET A 185 -9.25 5.89 12.52
C MET A 185 -8.44 4.81 13.26
N SER A 186 -7.94 3.79 12.56
CA SER A 186 -7.20 2.68 13.16
C SER A 186 -5.70 2.94 13.38
N ILE A 187 -5.14 4.02 12.83
CA ILE A 187 -3.71 4.32 12.96
C ILE A 187 -3.32 4.58 14.44
N PRO A 188 -2.09 4.25 14.86
CA PRO A 188 -1.57 4.63 16.17
C PRO A 188 -1.49 6.14 16.35
N ASP A 189 -1.71 6.62 17.58
CA ASP A 189 -1.77 8.07 17.87
C ASP A 189 -0.48 8.83 17.52
N ASN A 190 0.66 8.18 17.68
CA ASN A 190 1.96 8.76 17.35
C ASN A 190 2.19 9.01 15.85
N LEU A 191 1.37 8.42 14.97
CA LEU A 191 1.47 8.61 13.53
C LEU A 191 0.51 9.68 12.97
N ILE A 192 -0.43 10.19 13.76
CA ILE A 192 -1.46 11.14 13.30
C ILE A 192 -0.83 12.35 12.60
N MET A 193 0.20 12.96 13.21
CA MET A 193 0.85 14.15 12.66
C MET A 193 1.62 13.86 11.38
N ASP A 194 2.24 12.69 11.27
CA ASP A 194 2.93 12.27 10.04
C ASP A 194 1.92 12.02 8.92
N TYR A 195 0.77 11.41 9.24
CA TYR A 195 -0.28 11.17 8.25
C TYR A 195 -0.96 12.47 7.80
N LEU A 196 -1.20 13.44 8.69
CA LEU A 196 -1.70 14.78 8.32
C LEU A 196 -0.77 15.44 7.30
N LYS A 197 0.55 15.43 7.54
CA LYS A 197 1.54 16.03 6.65
C LYS A 197 1.64 15.37 5.28
N VAL A 198 1.45 14.06 5.21
CA VAL A 198 1.71 13.29 3.99
C VAL A 198 0.44 13.06 3.16
N TYR A 199 -0.70 12.83 3.81
CA TYR A 199 -1.91 12.38 3.13
C TYR A 199 -3.01 13.43 3.02
N THR A 200 -2.80 14.63 3.56
CA THR A 200 -3.77 15.72 3.47
C THR A 200 -3.14 16.95 2.84
N GLU A 201 -3.98 17.93 2.52
CA GLU A 201 -3.56 19.25 2.03
C GLU A 201 -3.62 20.32 3.13
N VAL A 202 -3.75 19.89 4.39
CA VAL A 202 -3.77 20.79 5.55
C VAL A 202 -2.43 21.52 5.65
N PRO A 203 -2.43 22.86 5.75
CA PRO A 203 -1.20 23.64 5.88
C PRO A 203 -0.35 23.24 7.08
N LEU A 204 0.98 23.35 6.96
CA LEU A 204 1.90 22.89 8.02
C LEU A 204 1.78 23.71 9.31
N ASP A 205 1.44 24.98 9.22
CA ASP A 205 1.14 25.86 10.34
C ASP A 205 -0.12 25.43 11.09
N GLU A 206 -1.19 25.09 10.36
CA GLU A 206 -2.41 24.54 10.94
C GLU A 206 -2.15 23.17 11.62
N ILE A 207 -1.34 22.30 11.00
CA ILE A 207 -0.93 21.03 11.62
C ILE A 207 -0.15 21.29 12.93
N ALA A 208 0.69 22.32 12.98
CA ALA A 208 1.40 22.70 14.18
C ALA A 208 0.45 23.20 15.29
N GLU A 209 -0.55 23.98 14.95
CA GLU A 209 -1.60 24.42 15.87
C GLU A 209 -2.43 23.26 16.41
N ILE A 210 -2.85 22.32 15.54
CA ILE A 210 -3.57 21.11 15.92
C ILE A 210 -2.74 20.29 16.92
N LYS A 211 -1.44 20.14 16.68
CA LYS A 211 -0.55 19.43 17.58
C LYS A 211 -0.52 20.04 18.98
N HIS A 212 -0.54 21.38 19.08
CA HIS A 212 -0.52 22.08 20.36
C HIS A 212 -1.88 22.09 21.06
N SER A 213 -2.94 22.38 20.32
CA SER A 213 -4.30 22.55 20.88
C SER A 213 -5.00 21.24 21.23
N SER A 214 -4.64 20.14 20.55
CA SER A 214 -5.33 18.83 20.65
C SER A 214 -4.45 17.72 21.23
N ALA A 215 -3.38 18.07 21.94
CA ALA A 215 -2.46 17.09 22.55
C ALA A 215 -3.18 16.11 23.49
N ASN A 216 -4.32 16.49 24.06
CA ASN A 216 -5.10 15.70 25.01
C ASN A 216 -6.32 14.99 24.38
N ASP A 217 -6.58 15.15 23.08
CA ASP A 217 -7.70 14.50 22.40
C ASP A 217 -7.28 13.89 21.04
N PRO A 218 -6.55 12.77 21.06
CA PRO A 218 -6.13 12.08 19.83
C PRO A 218 -7.32 11.64 18.97
N MET A 219 -8.44 11.29 19.58
CA MET A 219 -9.65 10.84 18.88
C MET A 219 -10.21 11.93 17.98
N LYS A 220 -10.26 13.17 18.46
CA LYS A 220 -10.71 14.33 17.67
C LYS A 220 -9.80 14.56 16.47
N VAL A 221 -8.49 14.46 16.69
CA VAL A 221 -7.50 14.66 15.60
C VAL A 221 -7.55 13.51 14.58
N LYS A 222 -7.78 12.28 15.01
CA LYS A 222 -7.99 11.14 14.07
C LYS A 222 -9.24 11.33 13.22
N LYS A 223 -10.35 11.77 13.80
CA LYS A 223 -11.56 12.07 13.04
C LYS A 223 -11.31 13.17 12.00
N PHE A 224 -10.60 14.22 12.39
CA PHE A 224 -10.19 15.27 11.47
C PHE A 224 -9.32 14.71 10.32
N LEU A 225 -8.26 13.95 10.64
CA LEU A 225 -7.42 13.30 9.64
C LEU A 225 -8.23 12.39 8.71
N ALA A 226 -9.11 11.55 9.26
CA ALA A 226 -9.94 10.64 8.47
C ALA A 226 -10.85 11.40 7.50
N LYS A 227 -11.46 12.49 7.99
CA LYS A 227 -12.29 13.38 7.18
C LYS A 227 -11.48 14.03 6.05
N GLU A 228 -10.29 14.58 6.34
CA GLU A 228 -9.44 15.21 5.33
C GLU A 228 -8.97 14.22 4.27
N ILE A 229 -8.60 13.00 4.65
CA ILE A 229 -8.25 11.93 3.69
C ILE A 229 -9.45 11.59 2.79
N VAL A 230 -10.65 11.42 3.35
CA VAL A 230 -11.84 11.13 2.53
C VAL A 230 -12.20 12.32 1.65
N ALA A 231 -12.15 13.54 2.18
CA ALA A 231 -12.47 14.75 1.42
C ALA A 231 -11.59 14.93 0.19
N ARG A 232 -10.30 14.63 0.31
CA ARG A 232 -9.33 14.75 -0.78
C ARG A 232 -9.69 13.88 -1.99
N TYR A 233 -10.22 12.68 -1.78
CA TYR A 233 -10.47 11.70 -2.86
C TYR A 233 -11.93 11.55 -3.25
N HIS A 234 -12.86 11.92 -2.36
CA HIS A 234 -14.29 11.67 -2.54
C HIS A 234 -15.17 12.91 -2.32
N GLY A 235 -14.55 14.05 -2.00
CA GLY A 235 -15.24 15.30 -1.74
C GLY A 235 -15.67 15.47 -0.27
N SER A 236 -15.90 16.73 0.10
CA SER A 236 -16.17 17.12 1.49
C SER A 236 -17.53 16.64 2.02
N GLU A 237 -18.53 16.50 1.14
CA GLU A 237 -19.86 16.01 1.54
C GLU A 237 -19.79 14.55 1.95
N THR A 238 -19.20 13.69 1.10
CA THR A 238 -18.96 12.27 1.43
C THR A 238 -18.13 12.10 2.69
N ALA A 239 -17.12 12.95 2.89
CA ALA A 239 -16.31 12.91 4.11
C ALA A 239 -17.13 13.21 5.38
N LYS A 240 -18.10 14.12 5.29
CA LYS A 240 -19.01 14.45 6.37
C LYS A 240 -19.96 13.30 6.67
N GLU A 241 -20.55 12.70 5.64
CA GLU A 241 -21.43 11.54 5.76
C GLU A 241 -20.71 10.36 6.45
N GLU A 242 -19.45 10.06 6.06
CA GLU A 242 -18.68 8.98 6.67
C GLU A 242 -18.29 9.30 8.11
N GLN A 243 -18.01 10.56 8.45
CA GLN A 243 -17.78 10.97 9.82
C GLN A 243 -19.04 10.78 10.68
N GLU A 244 -20.21 11.23 10.21
CA GLU A 244 -21.47 11.08 10.92
C GLU A 244 -21.83 9.59 11.09
N TRP A 245 -21.64 8.79 10.05
CA TRP A 245 -21.85 7.34 10.13
C TRP A 245 -20.94 6.69 11.18
N PHE A 246 -19.64 7.06 11.18
CA PHE A 246 -18.69 6.54 12.15
C PHE A 246 -19.08 6.92 13.59
N GLU A 247 -19.51 8.15 13.80
CA GLU A 247 -19.95 8.65 15.12
C GLU A 247 -21.20 7.93 15.61
N LYS A 248 -22.19 7.73 14.76
CA LYS A 248 -23.39 6.95 15.10
C LYS A 248 -23.04 5.50 15.45
N THR A 249 -22.21 4.87 14.63
CA THR A 249 -21.90 3.44 14.75
C THR A 249 -20.98 3.11 15.93
N PHE A 250 -19.91 3.89 16.10
CA PHE A 250 -18.85 3.54 17.06
C PHE A 250 -18.85 4.41 18.31
N SER A 251 -19.21 5.69 18.23
CA SER A 251 -19.21 6.59 19.38
C SER A 251 -20.52 6.51 20.16
N ALA A 252 -21.65 6.45 19.48
CA ALA A 252 -22.97 6.35 20.10
C ALA A 252 -23.37 4.88 20.37
N ARG A 253 -22.57 3.91 19.94
CA ARG A 253 -22.91 2.46 20.00
C ARG A 253 -24.26 2.11 19.38
N GLN A 254 -24.73 2.92 18.44
CA GLN A 254 -25.95 2.65 17.68
C GLN A 254 -25.63 1.65 16.58
N MET A 255 -26.56 0.71 16.36
CA MET A 255 -26.45 -0.21 15.21
C MET A 255 -26.56 0.56 13.91
N PRO A 256 -25.71 0.27 12.90
CA PRO A 256 -25.91 0.81 11.55
C PRO A 256 -27.29 0.45 11.03
N GLU A 257 -27.96 1.39 10.34
CA GLU A 257 -29.25 1.13 9.71
C GLU A 257 -29.14 0.20 8.49
N ASP A 258 -27.94 0.10 7.90
CA ASP A 258 -27.64 -0.69 6.70
C ASP A 258 -26.73 -1.87 7.06
N ILE A 259 -27.31 -2.88 7.73
CA ILE A 259 -26.61 -4.12 8.06
C ILE A 259 -26.95 -5.15 6.98
N PRO A 260 -25.93 -5.77 6.32
CA PRO A 260 -26.21 -6.83 5.37
C PRO A 260 -26.87 -8.02 6.06
N GLU A 261 -27.98 -8.48 5.49
CA GLU A 261 -28.71 -9.65 5.97
C GLU A 261 -28.19 -10.93 5.32
N VAL A 262 -28.02 -11.97 6.11
CA VAL A 262 -27.67 -13.31 5.65
C VAL A 262 -28.80 -14.27 5.99
N LYS A 263 -29.33 -14.93 4.98
CA LYS A 263 -30.32 -15.98 5.18
C LYS A 263 -29.62 -17.30 5.44
N VAL A 264 -29.80 -17.83 6.62
CA VAL A 264 -29.26 -19.13 7.03
C VAL A 264 -30.39 -20.12 7.33
N THR A 265 -30.08 -21.41 7.33
CA THR A 265 -31.05 -22.45 7.74
C THR A 265 -31.34 -22.38 9.22
N THR A 266 -32.50 -22.86 9.64
CA THR A 266 -32.94 -22.88 11.04
C THR A 266 -32.03 -23.66 12.01
N GLU A 267 -31.16 -24.52 11.46
CA GLU A 267 -30.19 -25.31 12.23
C GLU A 267 -28.76 -24.77 12.12
N ALA A 268 -28.58 -23.61 11.48
CA ALA A 268 -27.25 -23.04 11.27
C ALA A 268 -26.59 -22.65 12.61
N THR A 269 -25.28 -22.87 12.67
CA THR A 269 -24.47 -22.42 13.79
C THR A 269 -23.97 -20.99 13.55
N VAL A 270 -23.49 -20.34 14.60
CA VAL A 270 -22.83 -19.04 14.48
C VAL A 270 -21.64 -19.10 13.51
N PHE A 271 -20.92 -20.22 13.48
CA PHE A 271 -19.84 -20.43 12.52
C PHE A 271 -20.37 -20.44 11.08
N ASP A 272 -21.47 -21.12 10.82
CA ASP A 272 -22.06 -21.21 9.47
C ASP A 272 -22.55 -19.85 9.00
N ALA A 273 -23.24 -19.10 9.85
CA ALA A 273 -23.73 -17.76 9.53
C ALA A 273 -22.58 -16.79 9.17
N VAL A 274 -21.49 -16.80 9.97
CA VAL A 274 -20.31 -15.97 9.70
C VAL A 274 -19.58 -16.44 8.44
N PHE A 275 -19.51 -17.75 8.20
CA PHE A 275 -18.87 -18.30 7.01
C PHE A 275 -19.68 -17.95 5.73
N ASP A 276 -20.99 -18.06 5.76
CA ASP A 276 -21.87 -17.74 4.63
C ASP A 276 -21.80 -16.25 4.28
N PHE A 277 -21.70 -15.38 5.29
CA PHE A 277 -21.48 -13.94 5.07
C PHE A 277 -20.22 -13.64 4.27
N PHE A 278 -19.10 -14.29 4.60
CA PHE A 278 -17.86 -14.07 3.87
C PHE A 278 -17.79 -14.83 2.54
N GLY A 279 -18.60 -15.86 2.35
CA GLY A 279 -18.62 -16.72 1.16
C GLY A 279 -17.25 -17.27 0.81
N SER A 280 -16.95 -17.31 -0.50
CA SER A 280 -15.65 -17.78 -1.02
C SER A 280 -14.47 -16.84 -0.72
N ASN A 281 -14.72 -15.63 -0.20
CA ASN A 281 -13.69 -14.62 0.01
C ASN A 281 -12.76 -14.92 1.19
N LYS A 282 -13.17 -15.78 2.12
CA LYS A 282 -12.37 -16.17 3.31
C LYS A 282 -12.40 -17.67 3.55
N SER A 283 -11.26 -18.21 3.93
CA SER A 283 -11.15 -19.64 4.26
C SER A 283 -11.80 -19.98 5.61
N LYS A 284 -12.26 -21.22 5.76
CA LYS A 284 -12.76 -21.73 7.05
C LYS A 284 -11.74 -21.58 8.18
N SER A 285 -10.45 -21.72 7.88
CA SER A 285 -9.37 -21.52 8.85
C SER A 285 -9.28 -20.06 9.32
N TYR A 286 -9.44 -19.10 8.40
CA TYR A 286 -9.49 -17.69 8.74
C TYR A 286 -10.66 -17.38 9.67
N ILE A 287 -11.87 -17.87 9.35
CA ILE A 287 -13.05 -17.66 10.19
C ILE A 287 -12.82 -18.24 11.59
N ARG A 288 -12.32 -19.48 11.71
CA ARG A 288 -11.97 -20.06 13.02
C ARG A 288 -10.97 -19.19 13.80
N SER A 289 -10.03 -18.57 13.12
CA SER A 289 -9.08 -17.68 13.80
C SER A 289 -9.74 -16.42 14.37
N LEU A 290 -10.81 -15.91 13.77
CA LEU A 290 -11.58 -14.79 14.32
C LEU A 290 -12.26 -15.16 15.63
N PHE A 291 -12.82 -16.36 15.72
CA PHE A 291 -13.40 -16.86 16.97
C PHE A 291 -12.33 -17.06 18.06
N SER A 292 -11.21 -17.69 17.73
CA SER A 292 -10.12 -17.91 18.70
C SER A 292 -9.52 -16.60 19.22
N GLN A 293 -9.50 -15.56 18.40
CA GLN A 293 -9.07 -14.20 18.77
C GLN A 293 -10.15 -13.43 19.54
N GLY A 294 -11.37 -13.98 19.66
CA GLY A 294 -12.50 -13.34 20.31
C GLY A 294 -13.02 -12.12 19.56
N ALA A 295 -12.94 -12.18 18.24
CA ALA A 295 -13.35 -11.09 17.36
C ALA A 295 -14.79 -11.27 16.82
N VAL A 296 -15.56 -12.22 17.34
CA VAL A 296 -16.96 -12.47 16.96
C VAL A 296 -17.87 -12.22 18.14
N TYR A 297 -18.89 -11.37 17.93
CA TYR A 297 -19.92 -11.03 18.90
C TYR A 297 -21.29 -11.26 18.29
N CYS A 298 -22.22 -11.83 19.07
CA CYS A 298 -23.63 -11.93 18.76
C CYS A 298 -24.42 -11.08 19.76
N ASN A 299 -25.25 -10.16 19.29
CA ASN A 299 -26.05 -9.27 20.13
C ASN A 299 -25.21 -8.59 21.23
N GLN A 300 -24.03 -8.08 20.85
CA GLN A 300 -23.03 -7.43 21.73
C GLN A 300 -22.33 -8.37 22.73
N LYS A 301 -22.66 -9.67 22.78
CA LYS A 301 -21.98 -10.65 23.62
C LYS A 301 -20.94 -11.41 22.82
N ARG A 302 -19.76 -11.61 23.39
CA ARG A 302 -18.70 -12.39 22.74
C ARG A 302 -19.15 -13.84 22.58
N VAL A 303 -19.04 -14.36 21.38
CA VAL A 303 -19.31 -15.77 21.10
C VAL A 303 -18.11 -16.59 21.51
N LEU A 304 -18.36 -17.58 22.37
CA LEU A 304 -17.35 -18.51 22.89
C LEU A 304 -17.47 -19.89 22.24
N ASP A 305 -18.67 -20.26 21.81
CA ASP A 305 -18.94 -21.54 21.17
C ASP A 305 -19.32 -21.36 19.71
N LEU A 306 -18.55 -21.98 18.82
CA LEU A 306 -18.80 -21.93 17.37
C LEU A 306 -20.05 -22.71 16.96
N GLN A 307 -20.50 -23.66 17.82
CA GLN A 307 -21.64 -24.54 17.56
C GLN A 307 -22.94 -23.97 18.14
N GLU A 308 -22.91 -22.80 18.77
CA GLU A 308 -24.11 -22.11 19.23
C GLU A 308 -25.03 -21.85 18.02
N HIS A 309 -26.32 -22.16 18.17
CA HIS A 309 -27.28 -21.94 17.08
C HIS A 309 -27.68 -20.48 16.98
N VAL A 310 -27.89 -20.03 15.76
CA VAL A 310 -28.38 -18.67 15.49
C VAL A 310 -29.88 -18.60 15.59
N SER A 311 -30.38 -17.45 16.02
CA SER A 311 -31.81 -17.12 16.05
C SER A 311 -32.16 -16.05 15.04
N ASP A 312 -33.39 -16.02 14.58
CA ASP A 312 -33.85 -14.96 13.70
C ASP A 312 -33.70 -13.58 14.36
N GLY A 313 -33.17 -12.63 13.62
CA GLY A 313 -32.87 -11.30 14.15
C GLY A 313 -31.54 -11.16 14.91
N ASP A 314 -30.73 -12.23 15.01
CA ASP A 314 -29.40 -12.13 15.62
C ASP A 314 -28.47 -11.21 14.82
N VAL A 315 -27.79 -10.32 15.53
CA VAL A 315 -26.86 -9.37 14.93
C VAL A 315 -25.42 -9.71 15.29
N PHE A 316 -24.60 -9.93 14.26
CA PHE A 316 -23.20 -10.29 14.43
C PHE A 316 -22.27 -9.10 14.19
N LYS A 317 -21.30 -8.94 15.11
CA LYS A 317 -20.13 -8.10 14.87
C LYS A 317 -18.92 -9.01 14.68
N VAL A 318 -18.28 -8.95 13.50
CA VAL A 318 -17.15 -9.81 13.12
C VAL A 318 -15.95 -8.97 12.76
N GLY A 319 -14.87 -9.18 13.48
CA GLY A 319 -13.63 -8.41 13.33
C GLY A 319 -13.48 -7.33 14.41
N LYS A 320 -12.39 -6.55 14.25
CA LYS A 320 -12.08 -5.44 15.17
C LYS A 320 -12.82 -4.18 14.77
#